data_17be2352c1953d45ca34178db6de2821
#
_entry.id   17be2352c1953d45ca34178db6de2821
#
_cell.length_a   1.000
_cell.length_b   1.000
_cell.length_c   1.000
_cell.angle_alpha   90.00
_cell.angle_beta   90.00
_cell.angle_gamma   90.00
#
_symmetry.space_group_name_H-M   'P 1'
#
loop_
_entity.id
_entity.type
_entity.pdbx_description
1 polymer ?
#
loop_
_entity_poly.entity_id
_entity_poly.type
_entity_poly.pdbx_seq_one_letter_code
_entity_poly.pdbx_strand_id
1 'polypeptide(L)'
;FVVSIPLGTKNATEALLHNKEFVQSFDSMTIFFDDDYATPAELKKGVLKGKEAREEVSGAFIGSIELFSIQPLHGYKDASDYLQDHKGVFKDLAEASNSLAKLVQFERKPLVTEKILHVSDISLEDVMRPLELGVQVDCFPKLNEMLGGFRKRELTIISASSGAGKTTAVSKICDDIRDQGYKAGTIYLEETATKTLQRSVAAELKVSYREYKRNPLAVASQEDITRVYNDLCNRDNIIFLDHFGSMPIKELMAKVKHMYFIEKCDYIVLDHLSMVISGSDIKDERKEIDIVMTELAAFCAANDIGIILVVHLNRQGSSVSPPKGKENEPFWNSISLSHLRGSGGLEQLSWNVLSLEREYLPNKKRGRVRWGILKNREFGDLGIADVFSLNDVDWSIQLYDDETTEVANTASIKKSVVIVDDDEDEIPF
;
A
#
# COMPACT_ATOMS: atom_id res chain seq x y z
N PHE A 1 -12.86 -17.55 27.57
CA PHE A 1 -14.02 -16.71 27.22
C PHE A 1 -14.55 -17.12 25.87
N VAL A 2 -15.88 -17.14 25.69
CA VAL A 2 -16.55 -17.33 24.40
C VAL A 2 -17.36 -16.06 24.15
N VAL A 3 -17.17 -15.48 22.97
CA VAL A 3 -17.87 -14.25 22.58
C VAL A 3 -18.64 -14.55 21.29
N SER A 4 -19.94 -14.25 21.29
CA SER A 4 -20.75 -14.25 20.09
C SER A 4 -20.66 -12.87 19.45
N ILE A 5 -20.40 -12.82 18.14
CA ILE A 5 -20.30 -11.56 17.41
C ILE A 5 -21.71 -11.11 17.00
N PRO A 6 -22.15 -9.91 17.41
CA PRO A 6 -23.42 -9.35 16.98
C PRO A 6 -23.48 -9.20 15.45
N LEU A 7 -24.64 -9.42 14.86
CA LEU A 7 -24.91 -9.25 13.42
C LEU A 7 -24.19 -10.24 12.48
N GLY A 8 -23.61 -11.32 13.02
CA GLY A 8 -23.03 -12.41 12.24
C GLY A 8 -21.69 -12.06 11.58
N THR A 9 -21.29 -12.85 10.60
CA THR A 9 -19.97 -12.80 9.97
C THR A 9 -19.68 -11.49 9.22
N LYS A 10 -20.71 -10.84 8.67
CA LYS A 10 -20.54 -9.64 7.82
C LYS A 10 -19.86 -8.46 8.52
N ASN A 11 -20.04 -8.33 9.84
CA ASN A 11 -19.47 -7.22 10.64
C ASN A 11 -18.49 -7.71 11.71
N ALA A 12 -18.02 -8.95 11.58
CA ALA A 12 -17.16 -9.60 12.58
C ALA A 12 -15.86 -8.81 12.81
N THR A 13 -15.20 -8.42 11.75
CA THR A 13 -13.93 -7.67 11.81
C THR A 13 -14.11 -6.31 12.46
N GLU A 14 -15.17 -5.57 12.08
CA GLU A 14 -15.48 -4.26 12.66
C GLU A 14 -15.78 -4.35 14.16
N ALA A 15 -16.62 -5.30 14.56
CA ALA A 15 -16.97 -5.51 15.96
C ALA A 15 -15.75 -5.85 16.83
N LEU A 16 -14.84 -6.70 16.31
CA LEU A 16 -13.61 -7.07 17.01
C LEU A 16 -12.59 -5.93 17.06
N LEU A 17 -12.47 -5.14 15.99
CA LEU A 17 -11.58 -3.98 15.96
C LEU A 17 -12.09 -2.86 16.88
N HIS A 18 -13.41 -2.67 16.98
CA HIS A 18 -14.00 -1.72 17.92
C HIS A 18 -13.68 -2.10 19.39
N ASN A 19 -13.55 -3.39 19.68
CA ASN A 19 -13.20 -3.91 21.00
C ASN A 19 -11.76 -4.43 21.06
N LYS A 20 -10.85 -3.82 20.30
CA LYS A 20 -9.49 -4.29 20.11
C LYS A 20 -8.71 -4.51 21.42
N GLU A 21 -8.80 -3.59 22.35
CA GLU A 21 -8.11 -3.68 23.66
C GLU A 21 -8.55 -4.93 24.43
N PHE A 22 -9.86 -5.20 24.43
CA PHE A 22 -10.40 -6.42 25.04
C PHE A 22 -9.86 -7.69 24.33
N VAL A 23 -9.88 -7.73 23.00
CA VAL A 23 -9.35 -8.87 22.24
C VAL A 23 -7.87 -9.09 22.52
N GLN A 24 -7.08 -8.01 22.56
CA GLN A 24 -5.64 -8.09 22.82
C GLN A 24 -5.26 -8.34 24.28
N SER A 25 -6.23 -8.36 25.21
CA SER A 25 -5.98 -8.77 26.60
C SER A 25 -5.84 -10.29 26.76
N PHE A 26 -6.09 -11.07 25.70
CA PHE A 26 -5.93 -12.53 25.69
C PHE A 26 -4.64 -12.94 24.96
N ASP A 27 -4.07 -14.07 25.35
CA ASP A 27 -2.89 -14.64 24.69
C ASP A 27 -3.21 -15.19 23.29
N SER A 28 -4.41 -15.73 23.11
CA SER A 28 -4.84 -16.31 21.83
C SER A 28 -6.32 -16.10 21.54
N MET A 29 -6.66 -16.05 20.25
CA MET A 29 -8.04 -15.98 19.75
C MET A 29 -8.31 -17.19 18.85
N THR A 30 -9.40 -17.91 19.14
CA THR A 30 -9.89 -19.01 18.29
C THR A 30 -11.12 -18.56 17.55
N ILE A 31 -11.07 -18.61 16.21
CA ILE A 31 -12.16 -18.22 15.31
C ILE A 31 -12.98 -19.45 14.96
N PHE A 32 -14.28 -19.40 15.22
CA PHE A 32 -15.22 -20.45 14.91
C PHE A 32 -16.44 -19.84 14.22
N PHE A 33 -16.36 -19.71 12.90
CA PHE A 33 -17.46 -19.24 12.06
C PHE A 33 -18.14 -20.40 11.35
N ASP A 34 -19.33 -20.13 10.79
CA ASP A 34 -20.12 -21.09 10.04
C ASP A 34 -19.31 -21.73 8.91
N ASP A 35 -19.55 -23.03 8.68
CA ASP A 35 -19.00 -23.73 7.52
C ASP A 35 -19.97 -23.61 6.33
N ASP A 36 -19.61 -22.79 5.36
CA ASP A 36 -20.44 -22.53 4.18
C ASP A 36 -20.52 -23.69 3.18
N TYR A 37 -19.85 -24.81 3.46
CA TYR A 37 -19.95 -26.03 2.64
C TYR A 37 -21.28 -26.78 2.81
N ALA A 38 -22.25 -26.21 3.49
CA ALA A 38 -23.47 -26.91 3.88
C ALA A 38 -24.42 -27.23 2.73
N THR A 39 -24.39 -26.47 1.62
CA THR A 39 -25.34 -26.74 0.49
C THR A 39 -24.67 -26.64 -0.89
N PRO A 40 -25.07 -27.55 -1.84
CA PRO A 40 -24.59 -27.46 -3.23
C PRO A 40 -24.98 -26.17 -3.96
N ALA A 41 -25.99 -25.44 -3.45
CA ALA A 41 -26.45 -24.18 -4.03
C ALA A 41 -25.57 -23.01 -3.63
N GLU A 42 -24.98 -23.03 -2.45
CA GLU A 42 -24.02 -22.02 -1.96
C GLU A 42 -22.65 -22.20 -2.63
N LEU A 43 -22.22 -23.45 -2.83
CA LEU A 43 -21.04 -23.77 -3.63
C LEU A 43 -21.12 -23.22 -5.07
N LYS A 44 -22.30 -23.25 -5.69
CA LYS A 44 -22.51 -22.71 -7.05
C LYS A 44 -22.46 -21.18 -7.12
N LYS A 45 -22.68 -20.48 -6.01
CA LYS A 45 -22.65 -19.01 -5.94
C LYS A 45 -21.26 -18.46 -5.65
N GLY A 46 -20.27 -19.30 -5.32
CA GLY A 46 -18.89 -18.91 -5.03
C GLY A 46 -18.72 -18.02 -3.78
N VAL A 47 -19.78 -17.82 -2.99
CA VAL A 47 -19.76 -16.94 -1.81
C VAL A 47 -19.62 -17.80 -0.56
N LEU A 48 -18.44 -17.79 0.02
CA LEU A 48 -18.09 -18.52 1.26
C LEU A 48 -17.96 -17.51 2.42
N LYS A 49 -19.07 -16.96 2.90
CA LYS A 49 -19.13 -15.86 3.87
C LYS A 49 -18.36 -16.15 5.16
N GLY A 50 -18.44 -17.34 5.70
CA GLY A 50 -17.70 -17.71 6.93
C GLY A 50 -16.21 -17.79 6.68
N LYS A 51 -15.78 -18.24 5.50
CA LYS A 51 -14.37 -18.26 5.09
C LYS A 51 -13.84 -16.85 4.88
N GLU A 52 -14.55 -16.02 4.14
CA GLU A 52 -14.20 -14.62 3.91
C GLU A 52 -14.06 -13.85 5.24
N ALA A 53 -15.04 -13.98 6.13
CA ALA A 53 -14.99 -13.35 7.45
C ALA A 53 -13.82 -13.87 8.30
N ARG A 54 -13.49 -15.16 8.21
CA ARG A 54 -12.32 -15.74 8.91
C ARG A 54 -11.02 -15.13 8.39
N GLU A 55 -10.90 -14.99 7.08
CA GLU A 55 -9.73 -14.38 6.44
C GLU A 55 -9.60 -12.89 6.80
N GLU A 56 -10.71 -12.13 6.80
CA GLU A 56 -10.72 -10.72 7.22
C GLU A 56 -10.32 -10.56 8.70
N VAL A 57 -10.92 -11.32 9.61
CA VAL A 57 -10.59 -11.26 11.04
C VAL A 57 -9.13 -11.66 11.27
N SER A 58 -8.67 -12.70 10.58
CA SER A 58 -7.27 -13.14 10.70
C SER A 58 -6.31 -12.06 10.22
N GLY A 59 -6.57 -11.45 9.07
CA GLY A 59 -5.76 -10.36 8.55
C GLY A 59 -5.72 -9.13 9.48
N ALA A 60 -6.84 -8.81 10.14
CA ALA A 60 -6.92 -7.69 11.07
C ALA A 60 -6.08 -7.88 12.35
N PHE A 61 -5.95 -9.13 12.83
CA PHE A 61 -5.31 -9.45 14.11
C PHE A 61 -3.98 -10.19 13.97
N ILE A 62 -3.54 -10.48 12.74
CA ILE A 62 -2.24 -11.11 12.50
C ILE A 62 -1.10 -10.32 13.17
N GLY A 63 -0.20 -11.03 13.84
CA GLY A 63 0.93 -10.45 14.56
C GLY A 63 0.57 -9.71 15.86
N SER A 64 -0.72 -9.58 16.21
CA SER A 64 -1.14 -8.93 17.44
C SER A 64 -1.63 -9.89 18.54
N ILE A 65 -2.02 -11.10 18.16
CA ILE A 65 -2.49 -12.16 19.03
C ILE A 65 -2.30 -13.52 18.30
N GLU A 66 -2.07 -14.61 19.02
CA GLU A 66 -2.05 -15.93 18.40
C GLU A 66 -3.44 -16.33 17.88
N LEU A 67 -3.51 -16.71 16.61
CA LEU A 67 -4.76 -17.01 15.93
C LEU A 67 -4.90 -18.51 15.68
N PHE A 68 -6.07 -19.02 16.03
CA PHE A 68 -6.47 -20.40 15.76
C PHE A 68 -7.83 -20.44 15.07
N SER A 69 -8.10 -21.50 14.33
CA SER A 69 -9.42 -21.78 13.80
C SER A 69 -9.87 -23.18 14.16
N ILE A 70 -11.17 -23.34 14.26
CA ILE A 70 -11.83 -24.63 14.32
C ILE A 70 -12.64 -24.78 13.06
N GLN A 71 -12.55 -25.94 12.42
CA GLN A 71 -13.45 -26.31 11.35
C GLN A 71 -14.57 -27.16 11.96
N PRO A 72 -15.84 -26.89 11.62
CA PRO A 72 -16.95 -27.74 12.03
C PRO A 72 -16.67 -29.20 11.62
N LEU A 73 -16.89 -30.12 12.54
CA LEU A 73 -16.67 -31.54 12.29
C LEU A 73 -17.94 -32.23 11.84
N HIS A 74 -17.78 -33.30 11.12
CA HIS A 74 -18.87 -34.23 10.76
C HIS A 74 -19.97 -33.60 9.89
N GLY A 75 -19.69 -32.48 9.18
CA GLY A 75 -20.64 -31.83 8.29
C GLY A 75 -21.76 -31.07 9.00
N TYR A 76 -21.56 -30.67 10.24
CA TYR A 76 -22.39 -29.67 10.90
C TYR A 76 -22.00 -28.28 10.41
N LYS A 77 -22.98 -27.38 10.34
CA LYS A 77 -22.77 -26.03 9.81
C LYS A 77 -22.04 -25.12 10.82
N ASP A 78 -22.45 -25.16 12.06
CA ASP A 78 -21.98 -24.30 13.13
C ASP A 78 -22.00 -25.01 14.51
N ALA A 79 -21.59 -24.29 15.54
CA ALA A 79 -21.60 -24.81 16.91
C ALA A 79 -22.99 -25.14 17.44
N SER A 80 -24.02 -24.39 17.02
CA SER A 80 -25.41 -24.64 17.42
C SER A 80 -25.95 -25.89 16.77
N ASP A 81 -25.72 -26.07 15.48
CA ASP A 81 -26.10 -27.26 14.72
C ASP A 81 -25.38 -28.51 15.28
N TYR A 82 -24.10 -28.36 15.67
CA TYR A 82 -23.33 -29.42 16.33
C TYR A 82 -23.94 -29.84 17.65
N LEU A 83 -24.35 -28.89 18.49
CA LEU A 83 -24.97 -29.19 19.79
C LEU A 83 -26.40 -29.72 19.68
N GLN A 84 -27.13 -29.37 18.65
CA GLN A 84 -28.46 -29.89 18.39
C GLN A 84 -28.47 -31.33 17.83
N ASP A 85 -27.34 -31.76 17.31
CA ASP A 85 -27.06 -33.11 16.84
C ASP A 85 -28.18 -33.74 15.99
N HIS A 86 -28.65 -33.01 15.00
CA HIS A 86 -29.71 -33.51 14.06
C HIS A 86 -29.31 -34.80 13.34
N LYS A 87 -28.03 -35.19 13.40
CA LYS A 87 -27.51 -36.42 12.78
C LYS A 87 -27.43 -37.61 13.72
N GLY A 88 -27.67 -37.39 15.00
CA GLY A 88 -27.62 -38.45 16.03
C GLY A 88 -26.23 -39.06 16.21
N VAL A 89 -25.19 -38.23 16.12
CA VAL A 89 -23.80 -38.68 16.33
C VAL A 89 -23.48 -38.85 17.83
N PHE A 90 -24.12 -38.03 18.67
CA PHE A 90 -23.89 -38.03 20.12
C PHE A 90 -25.06 -38.68 20.85
N LYS A 91 -24.74 -39.25 22.00
CA LYS A 91 -25.72 -39.92 22.84
C LYS A 91 -26.69 -38.94 23.52
N ASP A 92 -26.17 -37.78 23.90
CA ASP A 92 -26.92 -36.70 24.53
C ASP A 92 -26.19 -35.38 24.40
N LEU A 93 -26.85 -34.31 24.83
CA LEU A 93 -26.30 -32.94 24.77
C LEU A 93 -25.00 -32.80 25.61
N ALA A 94 -24.84 -33.56 26.70
CA ALA A 94 -23.66 -33.50 27.50
C ALA A 94 -22.45 -34.07 26.76
N GLU A 95 -22.62 -35.15 26.02
CA GLU A 95 -21.60 -35.73 25.15
C GLU A 95 -21.25 -34.78 24.01
N ALA A 96 -22.22 -34.18 23.35
CA ALA A 96 -22.01 -33.16 22.31
C ALA A 96 -21.23 -31.95 22.85
N SER A 97 -21.63 -31.44 24.01
CA SER A 97 -20.95 -30.33 24.70
C SER A 97 -19.52 -30.65 25.09
N ASN A 98 -19.27 -31.83 25.64
CA ASN A 98 -17.91 -32.28 25.99
C ASN A 98 -17.04 -32.45 24.73
N SER A 99 -17.61 -32.94 23.66
CA SER A 99 -16.92 -33.10 22.40
C SER A 99 -16.57 -31.72 21.79
N LEU A 100 -17.50 -30.78 21.79
CA LEU A 100 -17.24 -29.41 21.34
C LEU A 100 -16.16 -28.73 22.20
N ALA A 101 -16.20 -28.87 23.51
CA ALA A 101 -15.19 -28.36 24.40
C ALA A 101 -13.78 -28.92 24.09
N LYS A 102 -13.68 -30.20 23.79
CA LYS A 102 -12.43 -30.87 23.39
C LYS A 102 -11.91 -30.28 22.06
N LEU A 103 -12.79 -30.07 21.09
CA LEU A 103 -12.45 -29.43 19.82
C LEU A 103 -11.82 -28.07 20.05
N VAL A 104 -12.48 -27.22 20.85
CA VAL A 104 -12.00 -25.87 21.15
C VAL A 104 -10.67 -25.87 21.90
N GLN A 105 -10.45 -26.81 22.79
CA GLN A 105 -9.26 -26.85 23.64
C GLN A 105 -8.07 -27.57 22.98
N PHE A 106 -8.30 -28.65 22.27
CA PHE A 106 -7.22 -29.55 21.85
C PHE A 106 -7.09 -29.76 20.35
N GLU A 107 -8.13 -29.46 19.56
CA GLU A 107 -8.15 -29.73 18.13
C GLU A 107 -8.17 -28.44 17.29
N ARG A 108 -8.06 -27.27 17.94
CA ARG A 108 -7.91 -26.00 17.23
C ARG A 108 -6.61 -26.00 16.43
N LYS A 109 -6.70 -25.58 15.18
CA LYS A 109 -5.54 -25.50 14.30
C LYS A 109 -5.01 -24.06 14.28
N PRO A 110 -3.71 -23.84 14.36
CA PRO A 110 -3.16 -22.51 14.15
C PRO A 110 -3.58 -22.00 12.77
N LEU A 111 -4.02 -20.77 12.72
CA LEU A 111 -4.34 -20.10 11.47
C LEU A 111 -3.02 -19.69 10.82
N VAL A 112 -2.53 -20.58 9.95
CA VAL A 112 -1.39 -20.30 9.10
C VAL A 112 -1.94 -19.49 7.94
N THR A 113 -1.53 -18.23 7.82
CA THR A 113 -1.94 -17.33 6.73
C THR A 113 -1.27 -17.68 5.41
N GLU A 114 -0.20 -18.47 5.47
CA GLU A 114 0.52 -18.93 4.29
C GLU A 114 0.13 -20.38 3.96
N LYS A 115 -0.38 -20.60 2.76
CA LYS A 115 -0.69 -21.93 2.25
C LYS A 115 0.53 -22.50 1.55
N ILE A 116 0.92 -23.72 1.93
CA ILE A 116 1.81 -24.53 1.09
C ILE A 116 0.93 -25.17 0.01
N LEU A 117 1.15 -24.79 -1.24
CA LEU A 117 0.38 -25.29 -2.38
C LEU A 117 1.22 -26.30 -3.17
N HIS A 118 0.58 -27.39 -3.60
CA HIS A 118 1.11 -28.23 -4.66
C HIS A 118 0.76 -27.62 -6.03
N VAL A 119 1.54 -27.93 -7.05
CA VAL A 119 1.27 -27.46 -8.43
C VAL A 119 -0.16 -27.84 -8.87
N SER A 120 -0.64 -29.01 -8.44
CA SER A 120 -2.01 -29.49 -8.70
C SER A 120 -3.12 -28.65 -8.05
N ASP A 121 -2.80 -27.83 -7.05
CA ASP A 121 -3.76 -26.97 -6.35
C ASP A 121 -3.95 -25.63 -7.08
N ILE A 122 -3.10 -25.34 -8.07
CA ILE A 122 -3.16 -24.15 -8.90
C ILE A 122 -3.94 -24.49 -10.18
N SER A 123 -5.04 -23.79 -10.41
CA SER A 123 -5.87 -24.05 -11.59
C SER A 123 -5.20 -23.54 -12.87
N LEU A 124 -5.48 -24.20 -14.00
CA LEU A 124 -5.02 -23.71 -15.31
C LEU A 124 -5.59 -22.31 -15.62
N GLU A 125 -6.80 -22.03 -15.14
CA GLU A 125 -7.44 -20.72 -15.27
C GLU A 125 -6.63 -19.63 -14.57
N ASP A 126 -6.12 -19.90 -13.35
CA ASP A 126 -5.27 -18.95 -12.62
C ASP A 126 -3.92 -18.73 -13.34
N VAL A 127 -3.34 -19.79 -13.92
CA VAL A 127 -2.10 -19.68 -14.71
C VAL A 127 -2.30 -18.87 -15.99
N MET A 128 -3.48 -18.94 -16.59
CA MET A 128 -3.83 -18.23 -17.83
C MET A 128 -4.42 -16.85 -17.60
N ARG A 129 -4.68 -16.46 -16.35
CA ARG A 129 -5.29 -15.16 -16.01
C ARG A 129 -4.33 -14.03 -16.39
N PRO A 130 -4.74 -13.10 -17.26
CA PRO A 130 -3.92 -11.95 -17.59
C PRO A 130 -3.75 -11.05 -16.36
N LEU A 131 -2.63 -10.35 -16.31
CA LEU A 131 -2.39 -9.36 -15.25
C LEU A 131 -3.44 -8.25 -15.32
N GLU A 132 -4.10 -7.98 -14.20
CA GLU A 132 -5.00 -6.84 -14.08
C GLU A 132 -4.18 -5.55 -14.03
N LEU A 133 -4.54 -4.58 -14.87
CA LEU A 133 -3.92 -3.27 -14.84
C LEU A 133 -4.34 -2.52 -13.58
N GLY A 134 -3.38 -1.85 -12.97
CA GLY A 134 -3.63 -0.97 -11.83
C GLY A 134 -4.20 0.38 -12.26
N VAL A 135 -4.34 1.28 -11.29
CA VAL A 135 -4.75 2.68 -11.54
C VAL A 135 -3.76 3.35 -12.49
N GLN A 136 -4.31 3.91 -13.57
CA GLN A 136 -3.55 4.66 -14.56
C GLN A 136 -3.51 6.13 -14.18
N VAL A 137 -2.36 6.77 -14.28
CA VAL A 137 -2.23 8.21 -14.02
C VAL A 137 -2.29 8.93 -15.39
N ASP A 138 -3.38 9.65 -15.64
CA ASP A 138 -3.71 10.22 -16.95
C ASP A 138 -2.58 11.02 -17.59
N CYS A 139 -1.84 11.77 -16.77
CA CYS A 139 -0.75 12.62 -17.26
C CYS A 139 0.61 11.91 -17.34
N PHE A 140 0.69 10.57 -17.15
CA PHE A 140 1.95 9.82 -17.17
C PHE A 140 1.83 8.53 -18.00
N PRO A 141 1.62 8.61 -19.32
CA PRO A 141 1.35 7.44 -20.16
C PRO A 141 2.50 6.43 -20.18
N LYS A 142 3.76 6.89 -20.23
CA LYS A 142 4.92 6.00 -20.27
C LYS A 142 5.16 5.33 -18.91
N LEU A 143 4.92 6.04 -17.81
CA LEU A 143 4.93 5.44 -16.46
C LEU A 143 3.87 4.32 -16.35
N ASN A 144 2.67 4.57 -16.87
CA ASN A 144 1.60 3.58 -16.90
C ASN A 144 1.97 2.36 -17.74
N GLU A 145 2.54 2.56 -18.94
CA GLU A 145 2.99 1.48 -19.82
C GLU A 145 4.03 0.60 -19.12
N MET A 146 5.08 1.20 -18.55
CA MET A 146 6.17 0.49 -17.93
C MET A 146 5.77 -0.23 -16.63
N LEU A 147 4.84 0.34 -15.83
CA LEU A 147 4.41 -0.26 -14.56
C LEU A 147 3.17 -1.16 -14.70
N GLY A 148 2.36 -0.99 -15.73
CA GLY A 148 1.00 -1.53 -15.79
C GLY A 148 0.04 -0.81 -14.83
N GLY A 149 0.37 0.41 -14.41
CA GLY A 149 -0.36 1.20 -13.42
C GLY A 149 -0.01 0.89 -11.96
N PHE A 150 -0.67 1.57 -11.02
CA PHE A 150 -0.51 1.32 -9.58
C PHE A 150 -1.48 0.21 -9.17
N ARG A 151 -0.94 -0.98 -8.87
CA ARG A 151 -1.76 -2.16 -8.58
C ARG A 151 -1.97 -2.36 -7.08
N LYS A 152 -3.09 -3.00 -6.74
CA LYS A 152 -3.32 -3.53 -5.41
C LYS A 152 -2.34 -4.68 -5.13
N ARG A 153 -2.16 -5.00 -3.87
CA ARG A 153 -1.21 -5.99 -3.34
C ARG A 153 0.26 -5.64 -3.56
N GLU A 154 0.53 -4.41 -4.00
CA GLU A 154 1.87 -3.91 -4.22
C GLU A 154 2.22 -2.76 -3.29
N LEU A 155 3.46 -2.78 -2.80
CA LEU A 155 4.07 -1.68 -2.08
C LEU A 155 4.97 -0.92 -3.05
N THR A 156 4.54 0.28 -3.44
CA THR A 156 5.29 1.17 -4.34
C THR A 156 5.95 2.27 -3.54
N ILE A 157 7.25 2.46 -3.73
CA ILE A 157 8.03 3.55 -3.13
C ILE A 157 8.16 4.69 -4.12
N ILE A 158 7.93 5.91 -3.66
CA ILE A 158 8.24 7.14 -4.40
C ILE A 158 9.27 7.92 -3.62
N SER A 159 10.41 8.23 -4.25
CA SER A 159 11.44 9.09 -3.69
C SER A 159 11.67 10.31 -4.55
N ALA A 160 12.06 11.41 -3.93
CA ALA A 160 12.32 12.66 -4.64
C ALA A 160 13.31 13.54 -3.88
N SER A 161 14.10 14.31 -4.60
CA SER A 161 14.86 15.41 -4.01
C SER A 161 13.93 16.53 -3.53
N SER A 162 14.39 17.32 -2.55
CA SER A 162 13.61 18.44 -2.03
C SER A 162 13.24 19.41 -3.16
N GLY A 163 11.96 19.76 -3.24
CA GLY A 163 11.42 20.66 -4.24
C GLY A 163 11.35 20.11 -5.67
N ALA A 164 11.47 18.80 -5.85
CA ALA A 164 11.26 18.14 -7.15
C ALA A 164 9.78 18.06 -7.59
N GLY A 165 8.84 18.46 -6.75
CA GLY A 165 7.41 18.36 -7.07
C GLY A 165 6.73 17.10 -6.53
N LYS A 166 7.37 16.43 -5.54
CA LYS A 166 6.88 15.20 -4.92
C LYS A 166 5.40 15.28 -4.51
N THR A 167 5.05 16.27 -3.71
CA THR A 167 3.67 16.42 -3.21
C THR A 167 2.66 16.58 -4.35
N THR A 168 3.01 17.35 -5.40
CA THR A 168 2.14 17.54 -6.57
C THR A 168 1.93 16.24 -7.33
N ALA A 169 3.02 15.49 -7.58
CA ALA A 169 2.94 14.21 -8.28
C ALA A 169 2.14 13.16 -7.48
N VAL A 170 2.37 13.07 -6.16
CA VAL A 170 1.63 12.16 -5.28
C VAL A 170 0.15 12.57 -5.18
N SER A 171 -0.16 13.87 -5.09
CA SER A 171 -1.56 14.35 -5.13
C SER A 171 -2.25 13.95 -6.42
N LYS A 172 -1.59 14.09 -7.59
CA LYS A 172 -2.15 13.68 -8.88
C LYS A 172 -2.44 12.17 -8.91
N ILE A 173 -1.54 11.33 -8.39
CA ILE A 173 -1.80 9.89 -8.27
C ILE A 173 -3.02 9.63 -7.38
N CYS A 174 -3.16 10.33 -6.25
CA CYS A 174 -4.35 10.23 -5.39
C CYS A 174 -5.63 10.66 -6.11
N ASP A 175 -5.58 11.71 -6.93
CA ASP A 175 -6.73 12.19 -7.69
C ASP A 175 -7.15 11.13 -8.72
N ASP A 176 -6.22 10.56 -9.48
CA ASP A 176 -6.51 9.50 -10.44
C ASP A 176 -7.01 8.19 -9.81
N ILE A 177 -6.51 7.82 -8.62
CA ILE A 177 -7.07 6.72 -7.83
C ILE A 177 -8.56 6.95 -7.57
N ARG A 178 -8.92 8.17 -7.15
CA ARG A 178 -10.30 8.54 -6.82
C ARG A 178 -11.18 8.68 -8.05
N ASP A 179 -10.66 9.26 -9.11
CA ASP A 179 -11.41 9.48 -10.37
C ASP A 179 -11.75 8.14 -11.05
N GLN A 180 -10.93 7.09 -10.85
CA GLN A 180 -11.22 5.73 -11.28
C GLN A 180 -12.11 4.93 -10.31
N GLY A 181 -12.68 5.60 -9.30
CA GLY A 181 -13.69 5.04 -8.41
C GLY A 181 -13.12 4.27 -7.19
N TYR A 182 -11.83 4.32 -6.96
CA TYR A 182 -11.20 3.73 -5.78
C TYR A 182 -11.20 4.68 -4.59
N LYS A 183 -11.16 4.14 -3.38
CA LYS A 183 -11.07 4.90 -2.14
C LYS A 183 -9.60 5.01 -1.70
N ALA A 184 -9.13 6.25 -1.52
CA ALA A 184 -7.76 6.55 -1.10
C ALA A 184 -7.70 7.04 0.34
N GLY A 185 -6.97 6.32 1.20
CA GLY A 185 -6.59 6.77 2.54
C GLY A 185 -5.24 7.49 2.49
N THR A 186 -5.14 8.69 3.05
CA THR A 186 -3.90 9.45 3.08
C THR A 186 -3.42 9.68 4.51
N ILE A 187 -2.16 9.37 4.74
CA ILE A 187 -1.46 9.53 6.02
C ILE A 187 -0.32 10.52 5.78
N TYR A 188 -0.60 11.81 5.98
CA TYR A 188 0.38 12.88 5.81
C TYR A 188 0.85 13.38 7.18
N LEU A 189 2.04 12.96 7.58
CA LEU A 189 2.57 13.23 8.92
C LEU A 189 3.23 14.62 9.05
N GLU A 190 3.44 15.32 7.93
CA GLU A 190 4.03 16.68 7.90
C GLU A 190 3.01 17.79 7.67
N GLU A 191 1.77 17.46 7.40
CA GLU A 191 0.74 18.47 7.20
C GLU A 191 -0.64 18.04 7.72
N THR A 192 -1.47 19.03 8.07
CA THR A 192 -2.83 18.76 8.55
C THR A 192 -3.78 18.41 7.41
N ALA A 193 -4.82 17.63 7.70
CA ALA A 193 -5.89 17.29 6.76
C ALA A 193 -6.51 18.55 6.11
N THR A 194 -6.74 19.61 6.92
CA THR A 194 -7.24 20.90 6.42
C THR A 194 -6.34 21.52 5.35
N LYS A 195 -5.01 21.47 5.54
CA LYS A 195 -4.07 22.02 4.58
C LYS A 195 -4.07 21.23 3.28
N THR A 196 -4.17 19.90 3.36
CA THR A 196 -4.30 19.04 2.20
C THR A 196 -5.59 19.34 1.43
N LEU A 197 -6.73 19.44 2.11
CA LEU A 197 -8.01 19.77 1.50
C LEU A 197 -7.98 21.16 0.84
N GLN A 198 -7.38 22.17 1.49
CA GLN A 198 -7.21 23.51 0.88
C GLN A 198 -6.40 23.45 -0.43
N ARG A 199 -5.41 22.58 -0.52
CA ARG A 199 -4.62 22.37 -1.73
C ARG A 199 -5.47 21.71 -2.83
N SER A 200 -6.26 20.70 -2.50
CA SER A 200 -7.18 20.07 -3.44
C SER A 200 -8.22 21.06 -3.97
N VAL A 201 -8.81 21.89 -3.09
CA VAL A 201 -9.76 22.94 -3.51
C VAL A 201 -9.10 23.96 -4.45
N ALA A 202 -7.87 24.41 -4.15
CA ALA A 202 -7.16 25.36 -5.00
C ALA A 202 -6.82 24.76 -6.37
N ALA A 203 -6.46 23.46 -6.43
CA ALA A 203 -6.18 22.73 -7.66
C ALA A 203 -7.43 22.60 -8.54
N GLU A 204 -8.56 22.20 -7.97
CA GLU A 204 -9.85 22.10 -8.68
C GLU A 204 -10.35 23.45 -9.20
N LEU A 205 -10.09 24.53 -8.45
CA LEU A 205 -10.38 25.90 -8.88
C LEU A 205 -9.35 26.42 -9.92
N LYS A 206 -8.25 25.69 -10.18
CA LYS A 206 -7.14 26.10 -11.06
C LYS A 206 -6.54 27.45 -10.68
N VAL A 207 -6.42 27.70 -9.36
CA VAL A 207 -5.83 28.93 -8.81
C VAL A 207 -4.54 28.62 -8.05
N SER A 208 -3.72 29.64 -7.91
CA SER A 208 -2.48 29.53 -7.12
C SER A 208 -2.78 29.17 -5.67
N TYR A 209 -2.30 28.02 -5.20
CA TYR A 209 -2.44 27.64 -3.79
C TYR A 209 -1.87 28.70 -2.84
N ARG A 210 -0.78 29.36 -3.22
CA ARG A 210 -0.16 30.43 -2.43
C ARG A 210 -1.10 31.61 -2.24
N GLU A 211 -1.79 32.03 -3.30
CA GLU A 211 -2.75 33.15 -3.27
C GLU A 211 -4.02 32.74 -2.56
N TYR A 212 -4.54 31.55 -2.85
CA TYR A 212 -5.67 30.94 -2.16
C TYR A 212 -5.44 30.90 -0.65
N LYS A 213 -4.25 30.45 -0.21
CA LYS A 213 -3.89 30.36 1.20
C LYS A 213 -3.81 31.74 1.88
N ARG A 214 -3.46 32.79 1.15
CA ARG A 214 -3.41 34.17 1.68
C ARG A 214 -4.80 34.77 1.82
N ASN A 215 -5.61 34.66 0.80
CA ASN A 215 -6.99 35.17 0.79
C ASN A 215 -7.82 34.39 -0.24
N PRO A 216 -8.57 33.34 0.18
CA PRO A 216 -9.37 32.54 -0.72
C PRO A 216 -10.34 33.36 -1.59
N LEU A 217 -10.99 34.35 -0.98
CA LEU A 217 -12.02 35.19 -1.63
C LEU A 217 -11.42 36.20 -2.61
N ALA A 218 -10.10 36.39 -2.63
CA ALA A 218 -9.46 37.23 -3.63
C ALA A 218 -9.23 36.49 -4.97
N VAL A 219 -9.26 35.16 -4.95
CA VAL A 219 -8.93 34.33 -6.12
C VAL A 219 -10.09 33.50 -6.65
N ALA A 220 -11.12 33.30 -5.83
CA ALA A 220 -12.35 32.60 -6.22
C ALA A 220 -13.56 33.12 -5.45
N SER A 221 -14.76 32.98 -6.01
CA SER A 221 -15.99 33.33 -5.31
C SER A 221 -16.28 32.34 -4.18
N GLN A 222 -17.03 32.79 -3.15
CA GLN A 222 -17.47 31.88 -2.09
C GLN A 222 -18.35 30.75 -2.63
N GLU A 223 -19.13 31.03 -3.67
CA GLU A 223 -19.99 30.03 -4.33
C GLU A 223 -19.17 28.95 -5.01
N ASP A 224 -18.11 29.31 -5.75
CA ASP A 224 -17.22 28.34 -6.40
C ASP A 224 -16.44 27.49 -5.37
N ILE A 225 -15.94 28.13 -4.32
CA ILE A 225 -15.25 27.40 -3.23
C ILE A 225 -16.22 26.40 -2.57
N THR A 226 -17.46 26.83 -2.30
CA THR A 226 -18.48 25.98 -1.67
C THR A 226 -18.86 24.84 -2.60
N ARG A 227 -19.03 25.10 -3.88
CA ARG A 227 -19.34 24.08 -4.91
C ARG A 227 -18.25 23.01 -4.93
N VAL A 228 -16.99 23.42 -5.12
CA VAL A 228 -15.86 22.49 -5.17
C VAL A 228 -15.72 21.70 -3.86
N TYR A 229 -15.86 22.36 -2.71
CA TYR A 229 -15.82 21.68 -1.42
C TYR A 229 -16.91 20.60 -1.30
N ASN A 230 -18.14 20.92 -1.69
CA ASN A 230 -19.25 19.97 -1.64
C ASN A 230 -19.04 18.82 -2.64
N ASP A 231 -18.51 19.08 -3.82
CA ASP A 231 -18.17 18.04 -4.80
C ASP A 231 -17.13 17.07 -4.26
N LEU A 232 -16.09 17.58 -3.59
CA LEU A 232 -15.08 16.74 -2.93
C LEU A 232 -15.68 15.91 -1.77
N CYS A 233 -16.56 16.51 -0.95
CA CYS A 233 -17.23 15.80 0.13
C CYS A 233 -18.17 14.70 -0.38
N ASN A 234 -18.86 14.94 -1.48
CA ASN A 234 -19.82 13.98 -2.06
C ASN A 234 -19.17 12.76 -2.71
N ARG A 235 -17.89 12.82 -3.06
CA ARG A 235 -17.18 11.67 -3.65
C ARG A 235 -17.02 10.49 -2.69
N ASP A 236 -17.04 10.71 -1.36
CA ASP A 236 -16.89 9.72 -0.26
C ASP A 236 -15.70 8.74 -0.46
N ASN A 237 -14.69 9.15 -1.21
CA ASN A 237 -13.53 8.31 -1.51
C ASN A 237 -12.19 8.95 -1.08
N ILE A 238 -12.27 9.96 -0.20
CA ILE A 238 -11.11 10.69 0.35
C ILE A 238 -11.11 10.51 1.87
N ILE A 239 -10.12 9.79 2.38
CA ILE A 239 -9.95 9.58 3.82
C ILE A 239 -8.62 10.19 4.26
N PHE A 240 -8.65 11.06 5.24
CA PHE A 240 -7.44 11.65 5.84
C PHE A 240 -7.21 11.10 7.24
N LEU A 241 -5.96 10.77 7.55
CA LEU A 241 -5.54 10.68 8.95
C LEU A 241 -5.16 12.09 9.41
N ASP A 242 -5.92 12.63 10.38
CA ASP A 242 -5.58 13.91 11.01
C ASP A 242 -4.60 13.69 12.15
N HIS A 243 -3.32 13.58 11.81
CA HIS A 243 -2.20 13.46 12.74
C HIS A 243 -1.02 14.25 12.22
N PHE A 244 -0.37 14.98 13.11
CA PHE A 244 0.83 15.74 12.80
C PHE A 244 1.98 15.32 13.72
N GLY A 245 3.10 14.94 13.14
CA GLY A 245 4.30 14.54 13.86
C GLY A 245 4.64 13.06 13.74
N SER A 246 5.53 12.60 14.60
CA SER A 246 5.98 11.21 14.59
C SER A 246 4.91 10.26 15.13
N MET A 247 4.91 9.04 14.61
CA MET A 247 3.95 7.99 14.99
C MET A 247 4.69 6.65 15.12
N PRO A 248 4.54 5.93 16.26
CA PRO A 248 5.12 4.60 16.39
C PRO A 248 4.52 3.60 15.40
N ILE A 249 5.32 2.62 14.95
CA ILE A 249 4.90 1.63 13.96
C ILE A 249 3.61 0.89 14.33
N LYS A 250 3.45 0.51 15.60
CA LYS A 250 2.23 -0.18 16.07
C LYS A 250 0.98 0.66 15.87
N GLU A 251 1.10 1.96 16.10
CA GLU A 251 0.00 2.90 15.90
C GLU A 251 -0.26 3.10 14.40
N LEU A 252 0.77 3.28 13.59
CA LEU A 252 0.65 3.35 12.13
C LEU A 252 -0.09 2.13 11.59
N MET A 253 0.34 0.92 11.94
CA MET A 253 -0.30 -0.31 11.46
C MET A 253 -1.75 -0.43 11.92
N ALA A 254 -2.08 0.05 13.12
CA ALA A 254 -3.47 0.13 13.56
C ALA A 254 -4.31 1.07 12.69
N LYS A 255 -3.75 2.22 12.27
CA LYS A 255 -4.43 3.17 11.35
C LYS A 255 -4.55 2.60 9.94
N VAL A 256 -3.50 1.98 9.41
CA VAL A 256 -3.53 1.28 8.11
C VAL A 256 -4.61 0.19 8.10
N LYS A 257 -4.67 -0.64 9.13
CA LYS A 257 -5.71 -1.67 9.28
C LYS A 257 -7.11 -1.05 9.39
N HIS A 258 -7.28 0.02 10.15
CA HIS A 258 -8.56 0.73 10.23
C HIS A 258 -9.00 1.25 8.87
N MET A 259 -8.12 1.92 8.13
CA MET A 259 -8.41 2.44 6.79
C MET A 259 -8.84 1.32 5.83
N TYR A 260 -8.19 0.16 5.89
CA TYR A 260 -8.56 -0.96 5.02
C TYR A 260 -9.86 -1.65 5.48
N PHE A 261 -9.94 -2.10 6.73
CA PHE A 261 -11.06 -2.92 7.19
C PHE A 261 -12.34 -2.12 7.46
N ILE A 262 -12.23 -0.88 7.96
CA ILE A 262 -13.38 -0.07 8.37
C ILE A 262 -13.75 0.92 7.27
N GLU A 263 -12.80 1.75 6.85
CA GLU A 263 -13.05 2.76 5.83
C GLU A 263 -13.11 2.18 4.42
N LYS A 264 -12.69 0.91 4.22
CA LYS A 264 -12.66 0.21 2.94
C LYS A 264 -11.81 0.92 1.89
N CYS A 265 -10.66 1.43 2.31
CA CYS A 265 -9.70 2.03 1.38
C CYS A 265 -9.08 0.96 0.48
N ASP A 266 -9.03 1.24 -0.82
CA ASP A 266 -8.35 0.43 -1.83
C ASP A 266 -6.85 0.74 -1.92
N TYR A 267 -6.51 2.00 -1.61
CA TYR A 267 -5.13 2.49 -1.60
C TYR A 267 -4.84 3.28 -0.34
N ILE A 268 -3.60 3.19 0.15
CA ILE A 268 -3.10 4.05 1.22
C ILE A 268 -1.84 4.75 0.73
N VAL A 269 -1.79 6.07 0.92
CA VAL A 269 -0.63 6.91 0.63
C VAL A 269 -0.04 7.42 1.93
N LEU A 270 1.21 7.06 2.20
CA LEU A 270 1.96 7.47 3.40
C LEU A 270 3.08 8.45 3.02
N ASP A 271 2.98 9.70 3.44
CA ASP A 271 4.01 10.74 3.29
C ASP A 271 4.41 11.27 4.69
N HIS A 272 5.59 10.96 5.22
CA HIS A 272 6.67 10.10 4.73
C HIS A 272 7.18 9.19 5.84
N LEU A 273 7.89 8.12 5.44
CA LEU A 273 8.40 7.06 6.32
C LEU A 273 9.26 7.56 7.51
N SER A 274 10.10 8.59 7.33
CA SER A 274 11.01 9.05 8.38
C SER A 274 10.31 9.56 9.64
N MET A 275 9.05 10.00 9.54
CA MET A 275 8.26 10.43 10.70
C MET A 275 7.77 9.23 11.53
N VAL A 276 7.61 8.07 10.92
CA VAL A 276 7.28 6.83 11.64
C VAL A 276 8.45 6.38 12.49
N ILE A 277 9.65 6.44 11.92
CA ILE A 277 10.90 6.03 12.56
C ILE A 277 11.26 6.91 13.74
N SER A 278 11.05 8.22 13.62
CA SER A 278 11.39 9.18 14.69
C SER A 278 10.55 9.03 15.96
N GLY A 279 9.48 8.26 15.91
CA GLY A 279 8.56 8.00 17.03
C GLY A 279 8.90 6.79 17.88
N SER A 280 10.00 6.09 17.60
CA SER A 280 10.32 4.83 18.25
C SER A 280 11.49 4.91 19.23
N ASP A 281 11.55 3.91 20.13
CA ASP A 281 12.61 3.74 21.13
C ASP A 281 13.85 3.01 20.56
N ILE A 282 13.83 2.59 19.30
CA ILE A 282 14.91 1.82 18.68
C ILE A 282 16.03 2.77 18.23
N LYS A 283 17.24 2.55 18.68
CA LYS A 283 18.40 3.40 18.35
C LYS A 283 18.94 3.18 16.93
N ASP A 284 18.52 2.12 16.24
CA ASP A 284 18.96 1.76 14.89
C ASP A 284 17.86 2.03 13.87
N GLU A 285 17.95 3.18 13.22
CA GLU A 285 17.01 3.63 12.19
C GLU A 285 16.81 2.61 11.06
N ARG A 286 17.86 1.87 10.66
CA ARG A 286 17.75 0.87 9.58
C ARG A 286 16.87 -0.29 9.98
N LYS A 287 17.04 -0.80 11.20
CA LYS A 287 16.19 -1.88 11.70
C LYS A 287 14.73 -1.49 11.77
N GLU A 288 14.47 -0.25 12.12
CA GLU A 288 13.09 0.25 12.13
C GLU A 288 12.49 0.34 10.76
N ILE A 289 13.23 0.88 9.78
CA ILE A 289 12.81 0.86 8.38
C ILE A 289 12.48 -0.56 7.95
N ASP A 290 13.35 -1.52 8.24
CA ASP A 290 13.14 -2.92 7.87
C ASP A 290 11.87 -3.51 8.52
N ILE A 291 11.58 -3.18 9.77
CA ILE A 291 10.36 -3.62 10.47
C ILE A 291 9.12 -2.99 9.82
N VAL A 292 9.11 -1.66 9.61
CA VAL A 292 7.99 -0.97 8.96
C VAL A 292 7.72 -1.52 7.57
N MET A 293 8.77 -1.71 6.78
CA MET A 293 8.67 -2.25 5.42
C MET A 293 8.15 -3.68 5.41
N THR A 294 8.62 -4.53 6.34
CA THR A 294 8.15 -5.90 6.47
C THR A 294 6.67 -5.96 6.79
N GLU A 295 6.20 -5.15 7.75
CA GLU A 295 4.79 -5.11 8.13
C GLU A 295 3.89 -4.57 7.02
N LEU A 296 4.29 -3.49 6.34
CA LEU A 296 3.53 -2.92 5.24
C LEU A 296 3.48 -3.87 4.03
N ALA A 297 4.63 -4.46 3.65
CA ALA A 297 4.69 -5.40 2.53
C ALA A 297 3.88 -6.67 2.81
N ALA A 298 3.98 -7.24 4.02
CA ALA A 298 3.17 -8.39 4.43
C ALA A 298 1.68 -8.06 4.42
N PHE A 299 1.32 -6.86 4.88
CA PHE A 299 -0.08 -6.42 4.88
C PHE A 299 -0.63 -6.26 3.46
N CYS A 300 0.14 -5.66 2.54
CA CYS A 300 -0.23 -5.57 1.12
C CYS A 300 -0.41 -6.96 0.50
N ALA A 301 0.54 -7.87 0.70
CA ALA A 301 0.50 -9.20 0.11
C ALA A 301 -0.69 -10.03 0.59
N ALA A 302 -1.07 -9.87 1.88
CA ALA A 302 -2.18 -10.61 2.49
C ALA A 302 -3.57 -10.02 2.17
N ASN A 303 -3.64 -8.76 1.73
CA ASN A 303 -4.89 -8.03 1.55
C ASN A 303 -4.95 -7.38 0.17
N ASP A 304 -6.18 -7.11 -0.31
CA ASP A 304 -6.38 -6.47 -1.61
C ASP A 304 -6.26 -4.93 -1.51
N ILE A 305 -5.08 -4.45 -1.17
CA ILE A 305 -4.77 -3.04 -0.99
C ILE A 305 -3.44 -2.65 -1.64
N GLY A 306 -3.39 -1.48 -2.29
CA GLY A 306 -2.15 -0.87 -2.75
C GLY A 306 -1.60 0.12 -1.72
N ILE A 307 -0.29 0.10 -1.46
CA ILE A 307 0.35 1.10 -0.59
C ILE A 307 1.40 1.87 -1.38
N ILE A 308 1.28 3.20 -1.35
CA ILE A 308 2.24 4.13 -1.93
C ILE A 308 2.98 4.82 -0.79
N LEU A 309 4.26 4.53 -0.67
CA LEU A 309 5.11 5.00 0.41
C LEU A 309 6.09 6.05 -0.10
N VAL A 310 6.04 7.23 0.47
CA VAL A 310 6.99 8.29 0.16
C VAL A 310 8.21 8.19 1.08
N VAL A 311 9.40 8.23 0.48
CA VAL A 311 10.66 8.09 1.19
C VAL A 311 11.60 9.24 0.86
N HIS A 312 12.27 9.77 1.88
CA HIS A 312 13.32 10.77 1.68
C HIS A 312 14.65 10.15 1.23
N LEU A 313 15.39 10.94 0.49
CA LEU A 313 16.75 10.60 0.12
C LEU A 313 17.71 10.78 1.32
N ASN A 314 18.76 9.98 1.34
CA ASN A 314 19.90 10.21 2.24
C ASN A 314 20.66 11.49 1.85
N ARG A 315 21.67 11.86 2.62
CA ARG A 315 22.44 13.09 2.39
C ARG A 315 23.10 13.12 1.01
N GLN A 316 23.54 11.97 0.50
CA GLN A 316 24.20 11.88 -0.80
C GLN A 316 23.19 12.12 -1.94
N GLY A 317 22.02 11.46 -1.90
CA GLY A 317 20.97 11.65 -2.89
C GLY A 317 20.30 13.04 -2.85
N SER A 318 20.31 13.68 -1.67
CA SER A 318 19.80 15.05 -1.50
C SER A 318 20.79 16.13 -1.95
N SER A 319 22.06 15.78 -2.18
CA SER A 319 23.08 16.72 -2.63
C SER A 319 22.92 17.00 -4.11
N VAL A 320 22.68 18.26 -4.46
CA VAL A 320 22.54 18.73 -5.83
C VAL A 320 23.83 19.40 -6.26
N SER A 321 24.59 18.74 -7.12
CA SER A 321 25.84 19.28 -7.64
C SER A 321 25.99 18.96 -9.12
N PRO A 322 26.36 19.92 -9.96
CA PRO A 322 26.64 19.65 -11.36
C PRO A 322 27.84 18.70 -11.51
N PRO A 323 27.91 17.91 -12.58
CA PRO A 323 29.10 17.15 -12.92
C PRO A 323 30.33 18.06 -13.06
N LYS A 324 31.50 17.57 -12.64
CA LYS A 324 32.76 18.35 -12.75
C LYS A 324 32.98 18.80 -14.19
N GLY A 325 33.22 20.08 -14.39
CA GLY A 325 33.48 20.70 -15.70
C GLY A 325 32.21 21.05 -16.50
N LYS A 326 31.02 20.87 -15.90
CA LYS A 326 29.73 21.16 -16.50
C LYS A 326 28.86 22.09 -15.65
N GLU A 327 29.49 22.97 -14.89
CA GLU A 327 28.80 23.86 -13.94
C GLU A 327 27.79 24.82 -14.61
N ASN A 328 28.00 25.09 -15.90
CA ASN A 328 27.15 25.98 -16.70
C ASN A 328 26.20 25.26 -17.68
N GLU A 329 26.14 23.93 -17.62
CA GLU A 329 25.22 23.13 -18.43
C GLU A 329 24.01 22.69 -17.62
N PRO A 330 22.83 22.47 -18.25
CA PRO A 330 21.72 21.80 -17.59
C PRO A 330 22.10 20.38 -17.17
N PHE A 331 21.66 19.95 -15.97
CA PHE A 331 21.88 18.59 -15.51
C PHE A 331 20.71 18.05 -14.71
N TRP A 332 20.53 16.74 -14.72
CA TRP A 332 19.54 16.03 -13.93
C TRP A 332 20.14 15.59 -12.60
N ASN A 333 19.42 15.84 -11.51
CA ASN A 333 19.76 15.21 -10.22
C ASN A 333 19.24 13.77 -10.19
N SER A 334 19.98 12.88 -10.83
CA SER A 334 19.61 11.48 -10.96
C SER A 334 19.69 10.75 -9.63
N ILE A 335 18.67 9.95 -9.36
CA ILE A 335 18.50 9.19 -8.12
C ILE A 335 18.78 7.70 -8.43
N SER A 336 19.43 7.02 -7.50
CA SER A 336 19.65 5.57 -7.52
C SER A 336 19.12 4.94 -6.24
N LEU A 337 18.97 3.61 -6.21
CA LEU A 337 18.53 2.88 -5.03
C LEU A 337 19.40 3.15 -3.80
N SER A 338 20.73 3.31 -3.98
CA SER A 338 21.65 3.65 -2.89
C SER A 338 21.43 5.04 -2.27
N HIS A 339 20.71 5.91 -2.94
CA HIS A 339 20.33 7.24 -2.46
C HIS A 339 19.12 7.22 -1.52
N LEU A 340 18.39 6.12 -1.42
CA LEU A 340 17.27 5.98 -0.48
C LEU A 340 17.80 5.88 0.95
N ARG A 341 17.14 6.54 1.88
CA ARG A 341 17.51 6.47 3.30
C ARG A 341 17.06 5.11 3.85
N GLY A 342 18.00 4.27 4.29
CA GLY A 342 17.72 2.90 4.77
C GLY A 342 17.58 1.85 3.67
N SER A 343 18.31 1.96 2.60
CA SER A 343 18.10 1.33 1.29
C SER A 343 17.84 -0.19 1.25
N GLY A 344 18.41 -1.00 2.16
CA GLY A 344 18.31 -2.46 2.07
C GLY A 344 16.88 -3.00 2.10
N GLY A 345 16.13 -2.74 3.17
CA GLY A 345 14.74 -3.19 3.31
C GLY A 345 13.80 -2.51 2.31
N LEU A 346 14.04 -1.24 2.01
CA LEU A 346 13.26 -0.50 1.00
C LEU A 346 13.36 -1.17 -0.37
N GLU A 347 14.58 -1.51 -0.80
CA GLU A 347 14.80 -2.16 -2.08
C GLU A 347 14.22 -3.58 -2.11
N GLN A 348 14.46 -4.39 -1.09
CA GLN A 348 14.08 -5.80 -1.10
C GLN A 348 12.56 -6.01 -1.01
N LEU A 349 11.88 -5.26 -0.15
CA LEU A 349 10.48 -5.49 0.21
C LEU A 349 9.49 -4.72 -0.67
N SER A 350 9.92 -3.66 -1.37
CA SER A 350 9.06 -2.96 -2.32
C SER A 350 8.82 -3.77 -3.59
N TRP A 351 7.67 -3.56 -4.22
CA TRP A 351 7.37 -4.06 -5.56
C TRP A 351 7.95 -3.15 -6.63
N ASN A 352 7.66 -1.87 -6.50
CA ASN A 352 8.18 -0.83 -7.38
C ASN A 352 8.93 0.23 -6.57
N VAL A 353 9.99 0.81 -7.17
CA VAL A 353 10.71 1.98 -6.64
C VAL A 353 10.80 3.02 -7.74
N LEU A 354 10.19 4.16 -7.49
CA LEU A 354 10.12 5.28 -8.41
C LEU A 354 10.94 6.46 -7.86
N SER A 355 11.60 7.16 -8.75
CA SER A 355 12.26 8.44 -8.44
C SER A 355 11.58 9.57 -9.19
N LEU A 356 11.46 10.71 -8.52
CA LEU A 356 11.08 11.97 -9.14
C LEU A 356 12.32 12.86 -9.17
N GLU A 357 12.86 13.04 -10.36
CA GLU A 357 14.11 13.72 -10.61
C GLU A 357 13.88 15.11 -11.23
N ARG A 358 14.67 16.07 -10.81
CA ARG A 358 14.58 17.44 -11.35
C ARG A 358 15.80 17.82 -12.17
N GLU A 359 15.55 18.49 -13.28
CA GLU A 359 16.54 19.17 -14.06
C GLU A 359 16.94 20.51 -13.39
N TYR A 360 18.20 20.80 -13.34
CA TYR A 360 18.75 22.07 -12.87
C TYR A 360 19.39 22.79 -14.06
N LEU A 361 18.86 23.97 -14.36
CA LEU A 361 19.36 24.84 -15.39
C LEU A 361 20.55 25.67 -14.86
N PRO A 362 21.35 26.30 -15.74
CA PRO A 362 22.36 27.26 -15.34
C PRO A 362 21.81 28.27 -14.34
N ASN A 363 22.63 28.70 -13.38
CA ASN A 363 22.23 29.58 -12.28
C ASN A 363 21.25 28.94 -11.27
N LYS A 364 21.23 27.60 -11.18
CA LYS A 364 20.40 26.83 -10.25
C LYS A 364 18.88 27.06 -10.41
N LYS A 365 18.43 27.55 -11.56
CA LYS A 365 17.00 27.61 -11.87
C LYS A 365 16.44 26.21 -12.00
N ARG A 366 15.21 26.01 -11.56
CA ARG A 366 14.50 24.74 -11.65
C ARG A 366 14.01 24.53 -13.09
N GLY A 367 14.36 23.39 -13.66
CA GLY A 367 13.93 22.97 -14.98
C GLY A 367 12.79 21.94 -14.90
N ARG A 368 12.77 21.05 -15.88
CA ARG A 368 11.79 19.96 -16.01
C ARG A 368 11.89 18.94 -14.88
N VAL A 369 10.90 18.09 -14.78
CA VAL A 369 10.84 16.95 -13.87
C VAL A 369 10.69 15.68 -14.70
N ARG A 370 11.20 14.55 -14.21
CA ARG A 370 11.00 13.25 -14.86
C ARG A 370 10.77 12.14 -13.85
N TRP A 371 10.05 11.14 -14.28
CA TRP A 371 9.97 9.88 -13.55
C TRP A 371 11.15 8.98 -13.92
N GLY A 372 11.76 8.38 -12.91
CA GLY A 372 12.70 7.27 -13.05
C GLY A 372 12.13 6.03 -12.39
N ILE A 373 12.21 4.88 -13.06
CA ILE A 373 11.85 3.58 -12.53
C ILE A 373 13.14 2.88 -12.12
N LEU A 374 13.37 2.80 -10.81
CA LEU A 374 14.59 2.22 -10.22
C LEU A 374 14.42 0.73 -9.95
N LYS A 375 13.17 0.28 -9.75
CA LYS A 375 12.79 -1.12 -9.59
C LYS A 375 11.37 -1.31 -10.09
N ASN A 376 11.15 -2.39 -10.81
CA ASN A 376 9.86 -2.89 -11.27
C ASN A 376 9.91 -4.42 -11.21
N ARG A 377 9.26 -4.99 -10.21
CA ARG A 377 9.35 -6.43 -9.93
C ARG A 377 8.56 -7.26 -10.94
N GLU A 378 7.48 -6.70 -11.48
CA GLU A 378 6.58 -7.41 -12.38
C GLU A 378 7.16 -7.59 -13.78
N PHE A 379 7.55 -6.48 -14.41
CA PHE A 379 8.00 -6.50 -15.80
C PHE A 379 9.51 -6.38 -15.95
N GLY A 380 10.21 -5.89 -14.91
CA GLY A 380 11.65 -5.66 -14.98
C GLY A 380 12.04 -4.40 -15.77
N ASP A 381 11.07 -3.63 -16.27
CA ASP A 381 11.33 -2.40 -17.03
C ASP A 381 11.87 -1.30 -16.14
N LEU A 382 13.07 -0.83 -16.46
CA LEU A 382 13.78 0.20 -15.72
C LEU A 382 14.13 1.38 -16.63
N GLY A 383 14.32 2.54 -16.05
CA GLY A 383 14.79 3.73 -16.79
C GLY A 383 13.91 4.95 -16.61
N ILE A 384 13.97 5.84 -17.59
CA ILE A 384 13.22 7.09 -17.56
C ILE A 384 11.86 6.89 -18.22
N ALA A 385 10.82 7.29 -17.51
CA ALA A 385 9.46 7.34 -18.01
C ALA A 385 9.12 8.74 -18.55
N ASP A 386 8.05 9.37 -18.03
CA ASP A 386 7.60 10.67 -18.52
C ASP A 386 8.47 11.83 -18.05
N VAL A 387 8.66 12.82 -18.93
CA VAL A 387 9.29 14.11 -18.64
C VAL A 387 8.21 15.19 -18.70
N PHE A 388 8.17 16.07 -17.71
CA PHE A 388 7.12 17.08 -17.59
C PHE A 388 7.61 18.36 -16.90
N SER A 389 6.84 19.43 -17.02
CA SER A 389 6.99 20.64 -16.22
C SER A 389 5.81 20.79 -15.26
N LEU A 390 6.07 21.49 -14.16
CA LEU A 390 5.06 21.95 -13.23
C LEU A 390 4.82 23.44 -13.46
N ASN A 391 3.58 23.83 -13.65
CA ASN A 391 3.20 25.23 -13.73
C ASN A 391 3.45 25.89 -12.36
N ASP A 392 4.10 27.04 -12.35
CA ASP A 392 4.46 27.74 -11.10
C ASP A 392 3.24 28.39 -10.39
N VAL A 393 2.09 28.48 -11.08
CA VAL A 393 0.88 29.13 -10.54
C VAL A 393 -0.08 28.09 -9.95
N ASP A 394 -0.53 27.14 -10.73
CA ASP A 394 -1.57 26.18 -10.36
C ASP A 394 -1.07 24.74 -10.16
N TRP A 395 0.24 24.54 -10.34
CA TRP A 395 0.91 23.23 -10.23
C TRP A 395 0.43 22.20 -11.24
N SER A 396 -0.28 22.61 -12.30
CA SER A 396 -0.66 21.72 -13.37
C SER A 396 0.57 21.08 -14.04
N ILE A 397 0.37 19.85 -14.50
CA ILE A 397 1.42 19.04 -15.12
C ILE A 397 1.30 19.17 -16.64
N GLN A 398 2.42 19.50 -17.30
CA GLN A 398 2.53 19.55 -18.73
C GLN A 398 3.62 18.60 -19.21
N LEU A 399 3.23 17.59 -20.00
CA LEU A 399 4.17 16.63 -20.59
C LEU A 399 5.04 17.27 -21.67
N TYR A 400 6.23 16.67 -21.83
CA TYR A 400 7.10 16.89 -22.98
C TYR A 400 7.12 15.63 -23.84
N ASP A 401 6.91 15.77 -25.16
CA ASP A 401 7.00 14.67 -26.10
C ASP A 401 8.44 14.16 -26.26
N ASP A 402 8.58 12.84 -26.45
CA ASP A 402 9.86 12.11 -26.44
C ASP A 402 10.88 12.56 -27.52
N GLU A 403 10.44 13.19 -28.61
CA GLU A 403 11.32 13.57 -29.73
C GLU A 403 12.44 14.56 -29.36
N THR A 404 12.36 15.23 -28.21
CA THR A 404 13.37 16.19 -27.74
C THR A 404 14.34 15.59 -26.72
N THR A 405 14.18 14.33 -26.32
CA THR A 405 14.91 13.73 -25.19
C THR A 405 16.10 12.84 -25.60
N GLU A 406 16.20 12.42 -26.87
CA GLU A 406 17.25 11.46 -27.32
C GLU A 406 18.69 12.01 -27.34
N VAL A 407 18.90 13.31 -27.23
CA VAL A 407 20.26 13.89 -27.34
C VAL A 407 21.09 13.79 -26.05
N ALA A 408 20.47 13.47 -24.89
CA ALA A 408 21.17 13.50 -23.60
C ALA A 408 21.52 12.13 -23.03
N ASN A 409 21.08 11.00 -23.59
CA ASN A 409 21.13 9.69 -22.94
C ASN A 409 22.18 8.69 -23.46
N THR A 410 23.07 9.05 -24.37
CA THR A 410 24.11 8.14 -24.89
C THR A 410 25.45 8.12 -24.14
N ALA A 411 25.55 8.79 -23.00
CA ALA A 411 26.76 8.78 -22.21
C ALA A 411 26.54 8.29 -20.80
N SER A 412 26.90 7.03 -20.57
CA SER A 412 27.20 6.37 -19.30
C SER A 412 26.20 5.35 -18.74
N ILE A 413 26.00 4.26 -19.48
CA ILE A 413 25.89 2.95 -18.83
C ILE A 413 27.06 2.10 -19.33
N LYS A 414 28.20 2.21 -18.68
CA LYS A 414 29.24 1.18 -18.76
C LYS A 414 28.70 -0.04 -18.00
N LYS A 415 28.19 -1.01 -18.70
CA LYS A 415 28.01 -2.38 -18.21
C LYS A 415 29.39 -2.89 -17.82
N SER A 416 29.67 -3.01 -16.54
CA SER A 416 30.71 -3.90 -16.07
C SER A 416 30.14 -5.32 -16.13
N VAL A 417 30.34 -5.97 -17.24
CA VAL A 417 30.19 -7.42 -17.34
C VAL A 417 31.41 -8.01 -16.66
N VAL A 418 31.25 -8.59 -15.49
CA VAL A 418 32.24 -9.49 -14.91
C VAL A 418 32.01 -10.82 -15.63
N ILE A 419 32.92 -11.12 -16.57
CA ILE A 419 33.06 -12.47 -17.11
C ILE A 419 33.74 -13.28 -16.03
N VAL A 420 33.01 -14.19 -15.40
CA VAL A 420 33.62 -15.27 -14.60
C VAL A 420 34.00 -16.33 -15.60
N ASP A 421 35.30 -16.51 -15.81
CA ASP A 421 35.82 -17.66 -16.52
C ASP A 421 35.50 -18.90 -15.69
N ASP A 422 34.68 -19.79 -16.23
CA ASP A 422 34.49 -21.16 -15.76
C ASP A 422 35.76 -21.94 -16.12
N ASP A 423 36.70 -22.01 -15.20
CA ASP A 423 37.75 -23.01 -15.25
C ASP A 423 37.15 -24.36 -14.82
N GLU A 424 37.15 -25.26 -15.78
CA GLU A 424 36.91 -26.70 -15.61
C GLU A 424 37.85 -27.25 -14.55
N ASP A 425 37.33 -27.71 -13.43
CA ASP A 425 38.03 -28.70 -12.62
C ASP A 425 37.15 -29.94 -12.42
N GLU A 426 37.64 -31.00 -13.05
CA GLU A 426 37.17 -32.37 -12.96
C GLU A 426 37.11 -32.86 -11.52
N ILE A 427 35.99 -33.38 -11.13
CA ILE A 427 35.83 -34.16 -9.88
C ILE A 427 36.08 -35.64 -10.25
N PRO A 428 37.09 -36.29 -9.71
CA PRO A 428 37.19 -37.77 -9.76
C PRO A 428 36.50 -38.38 -8.56
N PHE A 429 35.53 -39.26 -8.87
CA PHE A 429 34.89 -40.31 -8.04
C PHE A 429 34.24 -39.96 -6.72
#